data_38cbdfa55b4d30ea5179bff557496fd3
#
_entry.id   38cbdfa55b4d30ea5179bff557496fd3
#
_cell.length_a   1.000
_cell.length_b   1.000
_cell.length_c   1.000
_cell.angle_alpha   90.00
_cell.angle_beta   90.00
_cell.angle_gamma   90.00
#
_symmetry.space_group_name_H-M   'P 1'
#
loop_
_entity.id
_entity.type
_entity.pdbx_description
1 polymer ?
#
loop_
_entity_poly.entity_id
_entity_poly.type
_entity_poly.pdbx_seq_one_letter_code
_entity_poly.pdbx_strand_id
1 'polypeptide(L)'
;MTLPSETSIVISSEDERAVIANVLARLGANERECSIQADVLTEADLRGHHSHGLQRLPVLAARIKKRLIRVNIEPEYIWTADSVLSVDGKDGLGPFVAETALERAKSALEQRGIVAVAIRNSSHIGMIGYYCEKRALEGLICLAMTESEALVHPHGGTKALVGTNPIAIGIPSRPTPFVFDMATSTSAIGKIYASKHRGELIPPGWAIDAEGNPTTDPDAALKGSLTPAAGAKGYGLGISIGILAGLLPGSEIGRLVLGTLDTEFRCTKGDFFLLMNPGAFAGGPTLSSRVASYLGELRHSPPQKGSQSVIVPGDRARQMREERLRSGIPLPKEVWLAAERLKDES
;
A
#
# COMPACT_ATOMS: atom_id res chain seq x y z
N MET A 1 -12.64 -9.37 21.01
CA MET A 1 -11.93 -10.63 20.68
C MET A 1 -12.98 -11.56 20.09
N THR A 2 -13.12 -11.57 18.77
CA THR A 2 -13.97 -12.56 18.06
C THR A 2 -13.16 -13.85 17.98
N LEU A 3 -13.69 -14.93 18.56
CA LEU A 3 -13.12 -16.27 18.41
C LEU A 3 -12.95 -16.60 16.92
N PRO A 4 -11.86 -17.28 16.53
CA PRO A 4 -11.67 -17.70 15.14
C PRO A 4 -12.86 -18.58 14.76
N SER A 5 -13.52 -18.25 13.64
CA SER A 5 -14.50 -19.13 13.01
C SER A 5 -13.79 -20.43 12.58
N GLU A 6 -14.49 -21.55 12.41
CA GLU A 6 -13.90 -22.81 11.89
C GLU A 6 -13.15 -22.64 10.55
N THR A 7 -13.31 -21.50 9.93
CA THR A 7 -12.67 -21.11 8.65
C THR A 7 -11.43 -20.23 8.81
N SER A 8 -10.99 -19.87 10.02
CA SER A 8 -9.80 -19.04 10.27
C SER A 8 -8.70 -19.80 11.01
N ILE A 9 -7.45 -19.42 10.74
CA ILE A 9 -6.26 -19.89 11.43
C ILE A 9 -5.48 -18.69 11.96
N VAL A 10 -4.78 -18.86 13.08
CA VAL A 10 -3.87 -17.84 13.64
C VAL A 10 -2.45 -18.34 13.44
N ILE A 11 -1.62 -17.53 12.81
CA ILE A 11 -0.21 -17.85 12.52
C ILE A 11 0.71 -16.80 13.13
N SER A 12 1.97 -17.14 13.37
CA SER A 12 2.96 -16.16 13.78
C SER A 12 3.43 -15.30 12.60
N SER A 13 3.92 -14.10 12.89
CA SER A 13 4.53 -13.24 11.85
C SER A 13 5.82 -13.85 11.28
N GLU A 14 6.51 -14.66 12.07
CA GLU A 14 7.71 -15.40 11.68
C GLU A 14 7.38 -16.51 10.68
N ASP A 15 6.32 -17.29 10.93
CA ASP A 15 5.88 -18.34 10.01
C ASP A 15 5.40 -17.76 8.68
N GLU A 16 4.68 -16.63 8.74
CA GLU A 16 4.23 -15.95 7.54
C GLU A 16 5.40 -15.45 6.70
N ARG A 17 6.40 -14.78 7.31
CA ARG A 17 7.62 -14.36 6.61
C ARG A 17 8.37 -15.55 6.03
N ALA A 18 8.49 -16.63 6.79
CA ALA A 18 9.20 -17.83 6.34
C ALA A 18 8.54 -18.47 5.13
N VAL A 19 7.22 -18.62 5.12
CA VAL A 19 6.50 -19.21 3.98
C VAL A 19 6.63 -18.34 2.72
N ILE A 20 6.50 -17.02 2.85
CA ILE A 20 6.66 -16.10 1.72
C ILE A 20 8.08 -16.16 1.16
N ALA A 21 9.10 -16.05 2.03
CA ALA A 21 10.50 -16.08 1.62
C ALA A 21 10.88 -17.40 0.92
N ASN A 22 10.41 -18.54 1.46
CA ASN A 22 10.65 -19.86 0.86
C ASN A 22 10.04 -19.98 -0.55
N VAL A 23 8.80 -19.54 -0.74
CA VAL A 23 8.15 -19.55 -2.06
C VAL A 23 8.93 -18.69 -3.06
N LEU A 24 9.33 -17.49 -2.67
CA LEU A 24 10.06 -16.58 -3.56
C LEU A 24 11.48 -17.10 -3.89
N ALA A 25 12.20 -17.67 -2.92
CA ALA A 25 13.52 -18.27 -3.14
C ALA A 25 13.45 -19.41 -4.16
N ARG A 26 12.44 -20.28 -4.07
CA ARG A 26 12.21 -21.36 -5.06
C ARG A 26 11.90 -20.82 -6.46
N LEU A 27 11.30 -19.64 -6.54
CA LEU A 27 11.02 -18.95 -7.80
C LEU A 27 12.23 -18.17 -8.34
N GLY A 28 13.40 -18.28 -7.67
CA GLY A 28 14.68 -17.70 -8.10
C GLY A 28 14.94 -16.29 -7.59
N ALA A 29 14.13 -15.76 -6.67
CA ALA A 29 14.41 -14.49 -6.01
C ALA A 29 15.64 -14.60 -5.09
N ASN A 30 16.48 -13.54 -5.05
CA ASN A 30 17.59 -13.49 -4.11
C ASN A 30 17.13 -13.21 -2.67
N GLU A 31 18.03 -13.40 -1.71
CA GLU A 31 17.74 -13.27 -0.28
C GLU A 31 17.15 -11.90 0.08
N ARG A 32 17.67 -10.82 -0.51
CA ARG A 32 17.21 -9.46 -0.25
C ARG A 32 15.80 -9.20 -0.80
N GLU A 33 15.51 -9.69 -2.00
CA GLU A 33 14.17 -9.68 -2.60
C GLU A 33 13.17 -10.45 -1.73
N CYS A 34 13.54 -11.64 -1.29
CA CYS A 34 12.73 -12.49 -0.41
C CYS A 34 12.41 -11.78 0.91
N SER A 35 13.42 -11.22 1.57
CA SER A 35 13.28 -10.56 2.85
C SER A 35 12.37 -9.32 2.76
N ILE A 36 12.61 -8.43 1.78
CA ILE A 36 11.82 -7.20 1.62
C ILE A 36 10.37 -7.52 1.25
N GLN A 37 10.16 -8.46 0.33
CA GLN A 37 8.79 -8.83 -0.07
C GLN A 37 8.02 -9.49 1.06
N ALA A 38 8.66 -10.38 1.83
CA ALA A 38 8.06 -11.03 2.99
C ALA A 38 7.68 -10.00 4.06
N ASP A 39 8.57 -9.05 4.34
CA ASP A 39 8.31 -7.97 5.29
C ASP A 39 7.09 -7.14 4.90
N VAL A 40 7.01 -6.69 3.64
CA VAL A 40 5.90 -5.83 3.20
C VAL A 40 4.56 -6.55 3.28
N LEU A 41 4.48 -7.83 2.88
CA LEU A 41 3.24 -8.59 2.96
C LEU A 41 2.84 -8.86 4.42
N THR A 42 3.76 -9.31 5.27
CA THR A 42 3.48 -9.58 6.67
C THR A 42 3.12 -8.31 7.45
N GLU A 43 3.80 -7.20 7.19
CA GLU A 43 3.46 -5.92 7.81
C GLU A 43 2.07 -5.41 7.41
N ALA A 44 1.61 -5.72 6.20
CA ALA A 44 0.23 -5.43 5.79
C ALA A 44 -0.78 -6.28 6.59
N ASP A 45 -0.52 -7.57 6.77
CA ASP A 45 -1.38 -8.43 7.56
C ASP A 45 -1.35 -8.06 9.04
N LEU A 46 -0.20 -7.76 9.61
CA LEU A 46 -0.09 -7.26 10.99
C LEU A 46 -0.95 -6.01 11.23
N ARG A 47 -1.08 -5.11 10.25
CA ARG A 47 -1.87 -3.88 10.34
C ARG A 47 -3.33 -4.03 9.88
N GLY A 48 -3.76 -5.24 9.53
CA GLY A 48 -5.14 -5.51 9.09
C GLY A 48 -5.45 -5.12 7.64
N HIS A 49 -4.42 -4.94 6.82
CA HIS A 49 -4.54 -4.68 5.39
C HIS A 49 -4.39 -5.98 4.58
N HIS A 50 -5.22 -6.99 4.85
CA HIS A 50 -5.14 -8.32 4.27
C HIS A 50 -5.11 -8.32 2.74
N SER A 51 -5.76 -7.35 2.08
CA SER A 51 -5.70 -7.19 0.62
C SER A 51 -4.28 -6.95 0.06
N HIS A 52 -3.33 -6.58 0.92
CA HIS A 52 -1.93 -6.34 0.60
C HIS A 52 -0.98 -7.32 1.32
N GLY A 53 -1.54 -8.30 2.03
CA GLY A 53 -0.83 -9.34 2.79
C GLY A 53 -0.65 -10.66 2.04
N LEU A 54 -0.60 -11.76 2.80
CA LEU A 54 -0.32 -13.11 2.32
C LEU A 54 -1.20 -13.57 1.14
N GLN A 55 -2.45 -13.11 1.09
CA GLN A 55 -3.34 -13.44 -0.04
C GLN A 55 -2.83 -12.99 -1.41
N ARG A 56 -1.80 -12.12 -1.47
CA ARG A 56 -1.15 -11.71 -2.71
C ARG A 56 -0.11 -12.72 -3.21
N LEU A 57 0.37 -13.61 -2.36
CA LEU A 57 1.44 -14.53 -2.71
C LEU A 57 1.11 -15.45 -3.90
N PRO A 58 -0.10 -16.02 -4.03
CA PRO A 58 -0.44 -16.86 -5.20
C PRO A 58 -0.36 -16.09 -6.53
N VAL A 59 -0.88 -14.87 -6.57
CA VAL A 59 -0.82 -14.02 -7.77
C VAL A 59 0.64 -13.65 -8.07
N LEU A 60 1.41 -13.30 -7.05
CA LEU A 60 2.84 -12.98 -7.19
C LEU A 60 3.60 -14.16 -7.79
N ALA A 61 3.43 -15.36 -7.24
CA ALA A 61 4.07 -16.59 -7.71
C ALA A 61 3.69 -16.91 -9.17
N ALA A 62 2.40 -16.79 -9.51
CA ALA A 62 1.93 -17.02 -10.87
C ALA A 62 2.53 -16.01 -11.86
N ARG A 63 2.66 -14.74 -11.48
CA ARG A 63 3.26 -13.69 -12.31
C ARG A 63 4.76 -13.92 -12.52
N ILE A 64 5.49 -14.40 -11.50
CA ILE A 64 6.91 -14.77 -11.64
C ILE A 64 7.06 -15.97 -12.58
N LYS A 65 6.27 -17.04 -12.39
CA LYS A 65 6.25 -18.22 -13.28
C LYS A 65 5.99 -17.84 -14.74
N LYS A 66 5.12 -16.86 -14.98
CA LYS A 66 4.79 -16.31 -16.32
C LYS A 66 5.79 -15.25 -16.84
N ARG A 67 6.83 -14.91 -16.08
CA ARG A 67 7.81 -13.86 -16.41
C ARG A 67 7.21 -12.46 -16.59
N LEU A 68 6.05 -12.20 -15.96
CA LEU A 68 5.45 -10.89 -15.84
C LEU A 68 6.05 -10.09 -14.68
N ILE A 69 6.70 -10.78 -13.75
CA ILE A 69 7.59 -10.23 -12.74
C ILE A 69 8.93 -10.96 -12.89
N ARG A 70 10.01 -10.20 -12.89
CA ARG A 70 11.37 -10.70 -12.92
C ARG A 70 11.96 -10.65 -11.52
N VAL A 71 12.64 -11.70 -11.14
CA VAL A 71 13.38 -11.81 -9.88
C VAL A 71 14.87 -11.84 -10.12
N ASN A 72 15.66 -11.60 -9.08
CA ASN A 72 17.12 -11.54 -9.14
C ASN A 72 17.63 -10.56 -10.19
N ILE A 73 17.02 -9.36 -10.23
CA ILE A 73 17.36 -8.29 -11.14
C ILE A 73 17.85 -7.06 -10.36
N GLU A 74 18.66 -6.25 -11.01
CA GLU A 74 19.06 -4.95 -10.49
C GLU A 74 18.28 -3.85 -11.23
N PRO A 75 17.48 -3.02 -10.54
CA PRO A 75 16.83 -1.86 -11.13
C PRO A 75 17.86 -0.87 -11.67
N GLU A 76 17.48 -0.10 -12.66
CA GLU A 76 18.31 0.99 -13.19
C GLU A 76 17.98 2.30 -12.50
N TYR A 77 19.01 3.02 -12.05
CA TYR A 77 18.89 4.26 -11.29
C TYR A 77 19.60 5.40 -12.01
N ILE A 78 18.88 6.44 -12.35
CA ILE A 78 19.41 7.61 -13.07
C ILE A 78 19.04 8.89 -12.31
N TRP A 79 20.03 9.66 -11.90
CA TRP A 79 19.83 11.03 -11.44
C TRP A 79 19.60 11.93 -12.66
N THR A 80 18.34 12.29 -12.92
CA THR A 80 17.96 13.13 -14.06
C THR A 80 18.07 14.62 -13.75
N ALA A 81 18.14 14.97 -12.47
CA ALA A 81 18.46 16.27 -11.94
C ALA A 81 19.07 16.07 -10.52
N ASP A 82 19.61 17.13 -9.92
CA ASP A 82 20.27 17.05 -8.60
C ASP A 82 19.42 16.39 -7.52
N SER A 83 18.12 16.61 -7.53
CA SER A 83 17.18 16.08 -6.53
C SER A 83 16.11 15.14 -7.12
N VAL A 84 16.33 14.60 -8.31
CA VAL A 84 15.38 13.72 -8.99
C VAL A 84 16.03 12.40 -9.37
N LEU A 85 15.60 11.31 -8.74
CA LEU A 85 16.00 9.95 -9.03
C LEU A 85 14.93 9.27 -9.89
N SER A 86 15.23 8.99 -11.15
CA SER A 86 14.39 8.16 -12.03
C SER A 86 14.83 6.71 -11.91
N VAL A 87 13.88 5.80 -11.77
CA VAL A 87 14.11 4.37 -11.57
C VAL A 87 13.34 3.55 -12.58
N ASP A 88 14.04 2.71 -13.33
CA ASP A 88 13.43 1.64 -14.12
C ASP A 88 13.54 0.32 -13.35
N GLY A 89 12.41 -0.18 -12.88
CA GLY A 89 12.33 -1.40 -12.07
C GLY A 89 12.53 -2.70 -12.85
N LYS A 90 12.69 -2.66 -14.19
CA LYS A 90 12.92 -3.82 -15.06
C LYS A 90 11.94 -4.97 -14.85
N ASP A 91 10.67 -4.65 -14.56
CA ASP A 91 9.59 -5.56 -14.16
C ASP A 91 9.88 -6.33 -12.86
N GLY A 92 10.70 -5.79 -11.97
CA GLY A 92 11.09 -6.42 -10.71
C GLY A 92 9.99 -6.45 -9.66
N LEU A 93 10.27 -7.14 -8.55
CA LEU A 93 9.43 -7.13 -7.35
C LEU A 93 9.28 -5.70 -6.84
N GLY A 94 8.05 -5.18 -6.80
CA GLY A 94 7.78 -3.78 -6.48
C GLY A 94 8.37 -3.33 -5.15
N PRO A 95 8.18 -4.06 -4.04
CA PRO A 95 8.78 -3.73 -2.76
C PRO A 95 10.31 -3.63 -2.79
N PHE A 96 10.98 -4.53 -3.49
CA PHE A 96 12.44 -4.48 -3.65
C PHE A 96 12.88 -3.25 -4.43
N VAL A 97 12.21 -2.95 -5.55
CA VAL A 97 12.50 -1.75 -6.37
C VAL A 97 12.30 -0.47 -5.56
N ALA A 98 11.16 -0.36 -4.87
CA ALA A 98 10.85 0.84 -4.06
C ALA A 98 11.84 1.02 -2.90
N GLU A 99 12.13 -0.04 -2.15
CA GLU A 99 13.01 0.05 -0.98
C GLU A 99 14.45 0.41 -1.38
N THR A 100 14.98 -0.21 -2.43
CA THR A 100 16.33 0.09 -2.93
C THR A 100 16.43 1.49 -3.53
N ALA A 101 15.38 1.98 -4.19
CA ALA A 101 15.31 3.36 -4.66
C ALA A 101 15.31 4.36 -3.51
N LEU A 102 14.54 4.09 -2.45
CA LEU A 102 14.47 4.95 -1.26
C LEU A 102 15.78 4.96 -0.47
N GLU A 103 16.50 3.86 -0.39
CA GLU A 103 17.85 3.82 0.22
C GLU A 103 18.85 4.69 -0.54
N ARG A 104 18.83 4.65 -1.89
CA ARG A 104 19.65 5.54 -2.72
C ARG A 104 19.28 7.00 -2.55
N ALA A 105 17.98 7.31 -2.51
CA ALA A 105 17.49 8.66 -2.28
C ALA A 105 17.91 9.18 -0.90
N LYS A 106 17.80 8.33 0.14
CA LYS A 106 18.21 8.66 1.51
C LYS A 106 19.69 9.06 1.60
N SER A 107 20.60 8.33 0.94
CA SER A 107 22.02 8.64 0.96
C SER A 107 22.36 10.01 0.33
N ALA A 108 21.48 10.58 -0.48
CA ALA A 108 21.65 11.88 -1.10
C ALA A 108 21.02 13.05 -0.31
N LEU A 109 20.20 12.76 0.72
CA LEU A 109 19.41 13.78 1.43
C LEU A 109 20.25 14.74 2.27
N GLU A 110 21.40 14.31 2.81
CA GLU A 110 22.26 15.19 3.60
C GLU A 110 22.71 16.43 2.82
N GLN A 111 23.01 16.23 1.52
CA GLN A 111 23.46 17.30 0.63
C GLN A 111 22.31 18.05 -0.05
N ARG A 112 21.20 17.35 -0.30
CA ARG A 112 20.13 17.86 -1.17
C ARG A 112 18.90 18.35 -0.41
N GLY A 113 18.71 17.92 0.83
CA GLY A 113 17.57 18.29 1.67
C GLY A 113 16.24 17.65 1.25
N ILE A 114 15.96 17.56 -0.06
CA ILE A 114 14.76 16.96 -0.66
C ILE A 114 15.17 16.11 -1.85
N VAL A 115 14.57 14.93 -1.98
CA VAL A 115 14.72 14.04 -3.16
C VAL A 115 13.39 13.51 -3.60
N ALA A 116 13.06 13.70 -4.87
CA ALA A 116 11.96 13.06 -5.56
C ALA A 116 12.44 11.74 -6.20
N VAL A 117 11.65 10.68 -6.08
CA VAL A 117 11.91 9.37 -6.69
C VAL A 117 10.72 9.01 -7.57
N ALA A 118 10.97 8.80 -8.85
CA ALA A 118 9.98 8.42 -9.85
C ALA A 118 10.30 7.01 -10.35
N ILE A 119 9.37 6.05 -10.18
CA ILE A 119 9.58 4.63 -10.49
C ILE A 119 8.60 4.19 -11.57
N ARG A 120 9.10 3.50 -12.57
CA ARG A 120 8.34 2.82 -13.62
C ARG A 120 8.76 1.36 -13.75
N ASN A 121 7.99 0.58 -14.49
CA ASN A 121 8.29 -0.83 -14.78
C ASN A 121 8.58 -1.63 -13.48
N SER A 122 7.76 -1.43 -12.45
CA SER A 122 7.82 -2.21 -11.22
C SER A 122 6.48 -2.89 -10.96
N SER A 123 6.47 -4.00 -10.25
CA SER A 123 5.23 -4.66 -9.85
C SER A 123 4.54 -3.91 -8.70
N HIS A 124 3.42 -4.43 -8.21
CA HIS A 124 2.69 -3.86 -7.08
C HIS A 124 3.58 -3.71 -5.84
N ILE A 125 3.63 -2.50 -5.25
CA ILE A 125 4.54 -2.17 -4.14
C ILE A 125 3.97 -2.46 -2.74
N GLY A 126 2.77 -3.04 -2.63
CA GLY A 126 2.16 -3.32 -1.34
C GLY A 126 1.50 -2.10 -0.70
N MET A 127 1.44 -2.09 0.63
CA MET A 127 0.91 -1.00 1.44
C MET A 127 1.94 0.13 1.51
N ILE A 128 1.61 1.30 0.95
CA ILE A 128 2.58 2.40 0.82
C ILE A 128 2.93 3.09 2.14
N GLY A 129 2.05 3.00 3.13
CA GLY A 129 2.34 3.47 4.50
C GLY A 129 3.54 2.78 5.15
N TYR A 130 3.88 1.56 4.73
CA TYR A 130 5.08 0.84 5.18
C TYR A 130 6.36 1.64 4.93
N TYR A 131 6.55 2.13 3.71
CA TYR A 131 7.74 2.91 3.34
C TYR A 131 7.80 4.24 4.08
N CYS A 132 6.65 4.91 4.21
CA CYS A 132 6.53 6.18 4.90
C CYS A 132 6.83 6.05 6.40
N GLU A 133 6.34 5.00 7.06
CA GLU A 133 6.64 4.73 8.46
C GLU A 133 8.12 4.43 8.68
N LYS A 134 8.70 3.58 7.83
CA LYS A 134 10.12 3.20 7.92
C LYS A 134 11.03 4.43 7.81
N ARG A 135 10.77 5.32 6.84
CA ARG A 135 11.54 6.57 6.70
C ARG A 135 11.30 7.53 7.86
N ALA A 136 10.07 7.61 8.38
CA ALA A 136 9.78 8.46 9.53
C ALA A 136 10.44 7.97 10.83
N LEU A 137 10.59 6.67 11.03
CA LEU A 137 11.39 6.09 12.11
C LEU A 137 12.89 6.44 12.00
N GLU A 138 13.39 6.63 10.79
CA GLU A 138 14.76 7.09 10.51
C GLU A 138 14.92 8.63 10.63
N GLY A 139 13.86 9.33 11.01
CA GLY A 139 13.87 10.79 11.19
C GLY A 139 13.60 11.59 9.92
N LEU A 140 13.16 10.96 8.84
CA LEU A 140 12.85 11.59 7.56
C LEU A 140 11.35 11.78 7.37
N ILE A 141 10.95 12.81 6.60
CA ILE A 141 9.59 12.91 6.08
C ILE A 141 9.55 12.16 4.75
N CYS A 142 8.50 11.32 4.58
CA CYS A 142 8.26 10.59 3.34
C CYS A 142 6.82 10.76 2.89
N LEU A 143 6.63 11.17 1.63
CA LEU A 143 5.37 11.06 0.92
C LEU A 143 5.50 9.93 -0.10
N ALA A 144 4.48 9.09 -0.21
CA ALA A 144 4.39 8.01 -1.18
C ALA A 144 3.06 8.10 -1.93
N MET A 145 3.10 7.91 -3.24
CA MET A 145 1.95 7.84 -4.13
C MET A 145 2.16 6.68 -5.09
N THR A 146 1.10 5.95 -5.38
CA THR A 146 1.13 4.90 -6.40
C THR A 146 -0.16 4.94 -7.20
N GLU A 147 -0.09 4.49 -8.44
CA GLU A 147 -1.26 4.33 -9.25
C GLU A 147 -1.79 2.90 -9.18
N SER A 148 -3.07 2.72 -9.39
CA SER A 148 -3.73 1.42 -9.48
C SER A 148 -4.62 1.34 -10.72
N GLU A 149 -5.05 0.14 -11.07
CA GLU A 149 -6.03 -0.09 -12.12
C GLU A 149 -7.30 0.74 -11.89
N ALA A 150 -7.96 1.11 -12.99
CA ALA A 150 -9.17 1.93 -12.96
C ALA A 150 -10.33 1.18 -12.31
N LEU A 151 -10.70 1.59 -11.10
CA LEU A 151 -11.79 1.04 -10.30
C LEU A 151 -12.81 2.10 -9.85
N VAL A 152 -12.46 3.37 -9.98
CA VAL A 152 -13.23 4.52 -9.45
C VAL A 152 -13.83 5.31 -10.60
N HIS A 153 -15.13 5.67 -10.47
CA HIS A 153 -15.75 6.56 -11.44
C HIS A 153 -15.34 8.02 -11.20
N PRO A 154 -15.24 8.86 -12.24
CA PRO A 154 -15.13 10.30 -12.09
C PRO A 154 -16.31 10.87 -11.29
N HIS A 155 -16.09 11.97 -10.58
CA HIS A 155 -17.20 12.65 -9.92
C HIS A 155 -18.24 13.10 -10.97
N GLY A 156 -19.48 12.62 -10.81
CA GLY A 156 -20.55 12.84 -11.80
C GLY A 156 -20.52 11.87 -13.00
N GLY A 157 -19.56 10.94 -13.07
CA GLY A 157 -19.48 9.89 -14.09
C GLY A 157 -19.94 8.54 -13.56
N THR A 158 -20.00 7.51 -14.44
CA THR A 158 -20.45 6.16 -14.08
C THR A 158 -19.41 5.09 -14.37
N LYS A 159 -18.47 5.34 -15.30
CA LYS A 159 -17.47 4.35 -15.70
C LYS A 159 -16.20 4.44 -14.85
N ALA A 160 -15.63 3.32 -14.48
CA ALA A 160 -14.32 3.25 -13.83
C ALA A 160 -13.23 3.78 -14.77
N LEU A 161 -12.69 4.95 -14.48
CA LEU A 161 -11.66 5.63 -15.29
C LEU A 161 -10.44 6.07 -14.46
N VAL A 162 -10.55 6.05 -13.12
CA VAL A 162 -9.49 6.47 -12.20
C VAL A 162 -9.15 5.30 -11.28
N GLY A 163 -7.89 5.14 -10.94
CA GLY A 163 -7.47 4.18 -9.94
C GLY A 163 -7.88 4.58 -8.53
N THR A 164 -7.70 3.69 -7.56
CA THR A 164 -7.86 4.02 -6.14
C THR A 164 -6.73 4.90 -5.62
N ASN A 165 -5.69 5.05 -6.38
CA ASN A 165 -4.55 5.98 -6.33
C ASN A 165 -4.25 6.46 -4.89
N PRO A 166 -3.63 5.62 -4.05
CA PRO A 166 -3.40 5.96 -2.66
C PRO A 166 -2.27 6.96 -2.47
N ILE A 167 -2.34 7.69 -1.35
CA ILE A 167 -1.28 8.56 -0.83
C ILE A 167 -0.97 8.17 0.61
N ALA A 168 0.32 8.12 0.94
CA ALA A 168 0.77 8.00 2.32
C ALA A 168 1.75 9.11 2.69
N ILE A 169 1.76 9.49 3.96
CA ILE A 169 2.65 10.49 4.53
C ILE A 169 3.17 9.98 5.86
N GLY A 170 4.49 9.90 6.00
CA GLY A 170 5.16 9.60 7.26
C GLY A 170 5.92 10.82 7.75
N ILE A 171 5.73 11.19 9.01
CA ILE A 171 6.38 12.34 9.66
C ILE A 171 7.00 11.88 10.98
N PRO A 172 8.28 12.21 11.25
CA PRO A 172 8.93 11.87 12.51
C PRO A 172 8.19 12.43 13.71
N SER A 173 7.94 11.58 14.70
CA SER A 173 7.38 11.94 16.00
C SER A 173 7.84 10.94 17.05
N ARG A 174 7.71 11.26 18.34
CA ARG A 174 8.03 10.37 19.46
C ARG A 174 6.81 10.16 20.36
N PRO A 175 6.60 8.95 20.92
CA PRO A 175 7.43 7.74 20.78
C PRO A 175 7.29 7.06 19.42
N THR A 176 6.28 7.39 18.62
CA THR A 176 5.97 6.75 17.32
C THR A 176 5.71 7.80 16.26
N PRO A 177 6.08 7.56 14.98
CA PRO A 177 5.86 8.50 13.89
C PRO A 177 4.35 8.70 13.62
N PHE A 178 4.01 9.86 13.07
CA PHE A 178 2.71 10.04 12.42
C PHE A 178 2.75 9.35 11.06
N VAL A 179 1.73 8.53 10.78
CA VAL A 179 1.57 7.85 9.49
C VAL A 179 0.13 8.00 9.03
N PHE A 180 -0.05 8.64 7.90
CA PHE A 180 -1.31 8.72 7.19
C PHE A 180 -1.20 7.88 5.92
N ASP A 181 -2.16 6.98 5.66
CA ASP A 181 -2.22 6.14 4.45
C ASP A 181 -3.69 5.97 4.06
N MET A 182 -4.04 6.39 2.86
CA MET A 182 -5.41 6.29 2.37
C MET A 182 -5.47 6.09 0.84
N ALA A 183 -6.45 5.31 0.39
CA ALA A 183 -6.92 5.34 -0.99
C ALA A 183 -7.76 6.60 -1.24
N THR A 184 -7.83 7.05 -2.48
CA THR A 184 -8.73 8.17 -2.89
C THR A 184 -10.15 7.71 -3.21
N SER A 185 -10.44 6.42 -3.10
CA SER A 185 -11.80 5.84 -3.10
C SER A 185 -12.39 5.78 -1.69
N THR A 186 -13.72 5.77 -1.59
CA THR A 186 -14.43 5.63 -0.29
C THR A 186 -14.13 4.29 0.38
N SER A 187 -13.91 3.25 -0.41
CA SER A 187 -13.55 1.90 0.07
C SER A 187 -12.52 1.25 -0.83
N ALA A 188 -11.75 0.31 -0.28
CA ALA A 188 -10.92 -0.59 -1.07
C ALA A 188 -11.77 -1.70 -1.69
N ILE A 189 -11.46 -2.12 -2.93
CA ILE A 189 -12.15 -3.20 -3.63
C ILE A 189 -12.13 -4.51 -2.83
N GLY A 190 -11.05 -4.79 -2.10
CA GLY A 190 -10.93 -5.97 -1.25
C GLY A 190 -11.98 -6.04 -0.14
N LYS A 191 -12.50 -4.91 0.35
CA LYS A 191 -13.61 -4.91 1.31
C LYS A 191 -14.93 -5.33 0.68
N ILE A 192 -15.14 -5.00 -0.60
CA ILE A 192 -16.34 -5.44 -1.34
C ILE A 192 -16.29 -6.96 -1.55
N TYR A 193 -15.13 -7.50 -1.97
CA TYR A 193 -14.94 -8.95 -2.06
C TYR A 193 -15.17 -9.65 -0.72
N ALA A 194 -14.67 -9.09 0.38
CA ALA A 194 -14.86 -9.64 1.72
C ALA A 194 -16.35 -9.65 2.13
N SER A 195 -17.11 -8.60 1.84
CA SER A 195 -18.56 -8.57 2.09
C SER A 195 -19.30 -9.60 1.25
N LYS A 196 -18.96 -9.73 -0.04
CA LYS A 196 -19.52 -10.78 -0.91
C LYS A 196 -19.30 -12.19 -0.35
N HIS A 197 -18.07 -12.50 0.07
CA HIS A 197 -17.75 -13.82 0.66
C HIS A 197 -18.53 -14.11 1.94
N ARG A 198 -18.85 -13.09 2.73
CA ARG A 198 -19.67 -13.24 3.94
C ARG A 198 -21.17 -13.18 3.69
N GLY A 199 -21.61 -12.93 2.45
CA GLY A 199 -23.03 -12.71 2.13
C GLY A 199 -23.60 -11.43 2.76
N GLU A 200 -22.78 -10.42 3.00
CA GLU A 200 -23.15 -9.16 3.66
C GLU A 200 -23.29 -8.03 2.64
N LEU A 201 -24.22 -7.11 2.90
CA LEU A 201 -24.32 -5.86 2.14
C LEU A 201 -23.13 -4.96 2.43
N ILE A 202 -22.74 -4.14 1.45
CA ILE A 202 -21.76 -3.07 1.65
C ILE A 202 -22.44 -1.79 2.15
N PRO A 203 -21.73 -0.93 2.89
CA PRO A 203 -22.26 0.36 3.31
C PRO A 203 -22.69 1.24 2.13
N PRO A 204 -23.76 2.04 2.28
CA PRO A 204 -24.16 3.02 1.27
C PRO A 204 -23.03 3.98 0.91
N GLY A 205 -22.95 4.34 -0.38
CA GLY A 205 -21.98 5.32 -0.88
C GLY A 205 -20.58 4.74 -1.17
N TRP A 206 -20.37 3.42 -1.04
CA TRP A 206 -19.11 2.80 -1.40
C TRP A 206 -18.95 2.59 -2.91
N ALA A 207 -20.04 2.32 -3.60
CA ALA A 207 -20.04 1.98 -5.02
C ALA A 207 -21.35 2.36 -5.72
N ILE A 208 -21.30 2.36 -7.04
CA ILE A 208 -22.44 2.36 -7.95
C ILE A 208 -22.46 1.07 -8.76
N ASP A 209 -23.64 0.68 -9.25
CA ASP A 209 -23.82 -0.46 -10.17
C ASP A 209 -23.39 -0.12 -11.61
N ALA A 210 -23.55 -1.05 -12.54
CA ALA A 210 -23.21 -0.88 -13.96
C ALA A 210 -24.04 0.21 -14.66
N GLU A 211 -25.26 0.47 -14.17
CA GLU A 211 -26.19 1.48 -14.66
C GLU A 211 -25.91 2.88 -14.06
N GLY A 212 -25.05 2.96 -13.02
CA GLY A 212 -24.67 4.21 -12.35
C GLY A 212 -25.52 4.55 -11.12
N ASN A 213 -26.36 3.63 -10.64
CA ASN A 213 -27.14 3.84 -9.43
C ASN A 213 -26.33 3.47 -8.17
N PRO A 214 -26.48 4.20 -7.04
CA PRO A 214 -25.90 3.78 -5.77
C PRO A 214 -26.36 2.37 -5.39
N THR A 215 -25.41 1.52 -4.97
CA THR A 215 -25.72 0.14 -4.58
C THR A 215 -25.12 -0.23 -3.23
N THR A 216 -25.81 -1.14 -2.52
CA THR A 216 -25.31 -1.84 -1.33
C THR A 216 -25.08 -3.32 -1.60
N ASP A 217 -25.42 -3.82 -2.78
CA ASP A 217 -25.14 -5.19 -3.22
C ASP A 217 -23.68 -5.30 -3.70
N PRO A 218 -22.86 -6.17 -3.08
CA PRO A 218 -21.45 -6.35 -3.48
C PRO A 218 -21.31 -6.90 -4.91
N ASP A 219 -22.23 -7.71 -5.40
CA ASP A 219 -22.17 -8.23 -6.77
C ASP A 219 -22.46 -7.14 -7.82
N ALA A 220 -23.40 -6.27 -7.56
CA ALA A 220 -23.67 -5.11 -8.40
C ALA A 220 -22.51 -4.12 -8.36
N ALA A 221 -21.92 -3.88 -7.18
CA ALA A 221 -20.76 -3.02 -7.01
C ALA A 221 -19.51 -3.50 -7.79
N LEU A 222 -19.26 -4.82 -7.83
CA LEU A 222 -18.16 -5.43 -8.58
C LEU A 222 -18.32 -5.34 -10.10
N LYS A 223 -19.55 -5.15 -10.59
CA LYS A 223 -19.85 -4.91 -12.01
C LYS A 223 -19.86 -3.42 -12.37
N GLY A 224 -19.97 -2.57 -11.39
CA GLY A 224 -19.98 -1.12 -11.52
C GLY A 224 -18.63 -0.48 -11.20
N SER A 225 -18.62 0.50 -10.29
CA SER A 225 -17.38 1.20 -9.91
C SER A 225 -17.45 1.74 -8.49
N LEU A 226 -16.26 1.93 -7.88
CA LEU A 226 -16.11 2.54 -6.56
C LEU A 226 -16.39 4.04 -6.62
N THR A 227 -16.90 4.58 -5.51
CA THR A 227 -17.12 6.02 -5.35
C THR A 227 -15.84 6.70 -4.84
N PRO A 228 -15.46 7.89 -5.40
CA PRO A 228 -14.33 8.65 -4.88
C PRO A 228 -14.61 9.15 -3.46
N ALA A 229 -13.62 9.10 -2.59
CA ALA A 229 -13.71 9.60 -1.21
C ALA A 229 -14.05 11.10 -1.18
N ALA A 230 -15.00 11.50 -0.35
CA ALA A 230 -15.45 12.91 -0.27
C ALA A 230 -15.82 13.55 -1.63
N GLY A 231 -16.34 12.75 -2.57
CA GLY A 231 -16.84 13.22 -3.86
C GLY A 231 -15.77 13.89 -4.72
N ALA A 232 -16.01 15.13 -5.15
CA ALA A 232 -15.10 15.88 -6.03
C ALA A 232 -13.69 16.07 -5.47
N LYS A 233 -13.52 16.12 -4.14
CA LYS A 233 -12.20 16.31 -3.49
C LYS A 233 -11.32 15.09 -3.68
N GLY A 234 -11.82 13.89 -3.37
CA GLY A 234 -11.08 12.65 -3.58
C GLY A 234 -10.87 12.34 -5.05
N TYR A 235 -11.83 12.67 -5.90
CA TYR A 235 -11.66 12.56 -7.35
C TYR A 235 -10.51 13.43 -7.85
N GLY A 236 -10.49 14.72 -7.47
CA GLY A 236 -9.38 15.62 -7.85
C GLY A 236 -8.03 15.15 -7.34
N LEU A 237 -7.96 14.66 -6.08
CA LEU A 237 -6.74 14.09 -5.51
C LEU A 237 -6.31 12.82 -6.26
N GLY A 238 -7.26 11.92 -6.59
CA GLY A 238 -6.98 10.69 -7.34
C GLY A 238 -6.38 10.95 -8.73
N ILE A 239 -6.90 11.97 -9.46
CA ILE A 239 -6.31 12.40 -10.73
C ILE A 239 -4.89 12.94 -10.52
N SER A 240 -4.69 13.80 -9.53
CA SER A 240 -3.38 14.41 -9.26
C SER A 240 -2.34 13.33 -8.96
N ILE A 241 -2.70 12.31 -8.17
CA ILE A 241 -1.83 11.18 -7.87
C ILE A 241 -1.55 10.37 -9.14
N GLY A 242 -2.57 10.07 -9.97
CA GLY A 242 -2.37 9.38 -11.25
C GLY A 242 -1.39 10.10 -12.17
N ILE A 243 -1.45 11.42 -12.25
CA ILE A 243 -0.49 12.21 -13.03
C ILE A 243 0.91 12.13 -12.43
N LEU A 244 1.04 12.30 -11.11
CA LEU A 244 2.35 12.32 -10.43
C LEU A 244 3.00 10.93 -10.36
N ALA A 245 2.22 9.89 -10.10
CA ALA A 245 2.73 8.53 -9.95
C ALA A 245 2.70 7.72 -11.27
N GLY A 246 1.84 8.06 -12.22
CA GLY A 246 1.74 7.41 -13.52
C GLY A 246 2.51 8.16 -14.60
N LEU A 247 1.99 9.29 -15.07
CA LEU A 247 2.54 9.97 -16.24
C LEU A 247 3.93 10.58 -15.99
N LEU A 248 4.17 11.15 -14.81
CA LEU A 248 5.46 11.81 -14.53
C LEU A 248 6.64 10.83 -14.55
N PRO A 249 6.56 9.59 -14.00
CA PRO A 249 7.58 8.57 -14.17
C PRO A 249 7.69 7.97 -15.60
N GLY A 250 6.76 8.26 -16.49
CA GLY A 250 6.67 7.66 -17.82
C GLY A 250 5.95 6.29 -17.82
N SER A 251 5.00 6.12 -16.93
CA SER A 251 4.08 4.97 -16.83
C SER A 251 2.70 5.32 -17.41
N GLU A 252 1.76 4.38 -17.34
CA GLU A 252 0.41 4.54 -17.85
C GLU A 252 -0.53 5.17 -16.81
N ILE A 253 -1.74 5.57 -17.23
CA ILE A 253 -2.77 6.17 -16.39
C ILE A 253 -4.17 5.60 -16.68
N GLY A 254 -5.01 5.54 -15.65
CA GLY A 254 -6.41 5.16 -15.76
C GLY A 254 -6.58 3.73 -16.30
N ARG A 255 -7.34 3.54 -17.39
CA ARG A 255 -7.61 2.21 -17.96
C ARG A 255 -6.42 1.54 -18.66
N LEU A 256 -5.34 2.26 -18.88
CA LEU A 256 -4.11 1.69 -19.41
C LEU A 256 -3.22 1.11 -18.30
N VAL A 257 -3.57 1.34 -17.04
CA VAL A 257 -2.92 0.67 -15.91
C VAL A 257 -3.42 -0.76 -15.82
N LEU A 258 -2.53 -1.71 -16.01
CA LEU A 258 -2.78 -3.14 -16.06
C LEU A 258 -1.76 -3.88 -15.17
N GLY A 259 -2.03 -5.14 -14.88
CA GLY A 259 -1.06 -6.05 -14.30
C GLY A 259 -0.82 -5.87 -12.79
N THR A 260 -1.73 -5.25 -12.04
CA THR A 260 -1.64 -5.22 -10.58
C THR A 260 -2.49 -6.31 -9.92
N LEU A 261 -3.59 -6.72 -10.58
CA LEU A 261 -4.57 -7.67 -10.06
C LEU A 261 -4.65 -8.96 -10.88
N ASP A 262 -4.19 -8.95 -12.14
CA ASP A 262 -4.25 -10.08 -13.07
C ASP A 262 -2.91 -10.80 -13.23
N THR A 263 -2.93 -11.88 -14.00
CA THR A 263 -1.73 -12.68 -14.37
C THR A 263 -1.54 -12.75 -15.90
N GLU A 264 -2.00 -11.74 -16.64
CA GLU A 264 -1.97 -11.71 -18.11
C GLU A 264 -1.08 -10.61 -18.65
N PHE A 265 -1.08 -9.44 -18.00
CA PHE A 265 -0.38 -8.25 -18.47
C PHE A 265 0.82 -7.90 -17.60
N ARG A 266 1.83 -7.25 -18.19
CA ARG A 266 2.89 -6.58 -17.42
C ARG A 266 2.26 -5.47 -16.58
N CYS A 267 2.91 -5.15 -15.46
CA CYS A 267 2.47 -4.04 -14.63
C CYS A 267 2.89 -2.71 -15.26
N THR A 268 1.91 -1.88 -15.61
CA THR A 268 2.13 -0.60 -16.30
C THR A 268 1.98 0.62 -15.40
N LYS A 269 1.70 0.41 -14.10
CA LYS A 269 1.62 1.49 -13.11
C LYS A 269 2.98 2.13 -12.85
N GLY A 270 2.95 3.33 -12.30
CA GLY A 270 4.13 3.97 -11.72
C GLY A 270 3.98 4.25 -10.23
N ASP A 271 5.09 4.68 -9.61
CA ASP A 271 5.16 5.11 -8.22
C ASP A 271 5.95 6.41 -8.11
N PHE A 272 5.57 7.22 -7.13
CA PHE A 272 6.26 8.46 -6.84
C PHE A 272 6.47 8.62 -5.34
N PHE A 273 7.72 8.95 -4.95
CA PHE A 273 8.05 9.26 -3.57
C PHE A 273 8.73 10.62 -3.47
N LEU A 274 8.50 11.29 -2.34
CA LEU A 274 9.22 12.51 -1.99
C LEU A 274 9.80 12.32 -0.59
N LEU A 275 11.13 12.34 -0.49
CA LEU A 275 11.84 12.27 0.78
C LEU A 275 12.35 13.66 1.15
N MET A 276 12.21 14.01 2.44
CA MET A 276 12.73 15.29 2.96
C MET A 276 13.53 15.06 4.25
N ASN A 277 14.67 15.69 4.34
CA ASN A 277 15.43 15.81 5.60
C ASN A 277 14.87 17.01 6.37
N PRO A 278 14.20 16.82 7.52
CA PRO A 278 13.69 17.94 8.31
C PRO A 278 14.77 18.94 8.71
N GLY A 279 16.02 18.47 8.88
CA GLY A 279 17.16 19.33 9.24
C GLY A 279 17.47 20.42 8.21
N ALA A 280 17.03 20.28 6.97
CA ALA A 280 17.15 21.31 5.94
C ALA A 280 16.15 22.47 6.10
N PHE A 281 15.19 22.35 7.03
CA PHE A 281 14.14 23.35 7.25
C PHE A 281 14.30 24.02 8.62
N ALA A 282 13.91 25.30 8.73
CA ALA A 282 14.02 26.08 9.97
C ALA A 282 13.36 25.43 11.20
N GLY A 283 12.25 24.71 11.01
CA GLY A 283 11.55 23.97 12.07
C GLY A 283 12.09 22.57 12.37
N GLY A 284 13.09 22.10 11.60
CA GLY A 284 13.56 20.73 11.64
C GLY A 284 14.03 20.22 13.01
N PRO A 285 14.87 20.95 13.75
CA PRO A 285 15.38 20.51 15.05
C PRO A 285 14.30 20.23 16.09
N THR A 286 13.14 20.89 15.99
CA THR A 286 12.02 20.74 16.93
C THR A 286 10.83 19.98 16.36
N LEU A 287 10.88 19.57 15.10
CA LEU A 287 9.73 18.98 14.39
C LEU A 287 9.15 17.79 15.16
N SER A 288 9.95 16.79 15.47
CA SER A 288 9.49 15.54 16.09
C SER A 288 8.80 15.78 17.45
N SER A 289 9.35 16.65 18.29
CA SER A 289 8.76 16.98 19.59
C SER A 289 7.48 17.79 19.46
N ARG A 290 7.44 18.75 18.54
CA ARG A 290 6.24 19.55 18.28
C ARG A 290 5.11 18.72 17.69
N VAL A 291 5.42 17.82 16.76
CA VAL A 291 4.44 16.85 16.24
C VAL A 291 3.92 15.97 17.36
N ALA A 292 4.78 15.43 18.22
CA ALA A 292 4.37 14.61 19.36
C ALA A 292 3.41 15.37 20.29
N SER A 293 3.72 16.62 20.62
CA SER A 293 2.87 17.49 21.47
C SER A 293 1.50 17.72 20.83
N TYR A 294 1.47 18.07 19.54
CA TYR A 294 0.24 18.31 18.80
C TYR A 294 -0.64 17.07 18.67
N LEU A 295 -0.05 15.90 18.34
CA LEU A 295 -0.79 14.64 18.30
C LEU A 295 -1.33 14.23 19.68
N GLY A 296 -0.57 14.54 20.74
CA GLY A 296 -1.02 14.37 22.12
C GLY A 296 -2.26 15.23 22.44
N GLU A 297 -2.25 16.51 22.06
CA GLU A 297 -3.38 17.41 22.20
C GLU A 297 -4.63 16.87 21.48
N LEU A 298 -4.47 16.40 20.23
CA LEU A 298 -5.58 15.81 19.47
C LEU A 298 -6.17 14.59 20.18
N ARG A 299 -5.34 13.66 20.66
CA ARG A 299 -5.82 12.45 21.36
C ARG A 299 -6.53 12.74 22.66
N HIS A 300 -6.15 13.82 23.36
CA HIS A 300 -6.78 14.23 24.64
C HIS A 300 -7.95 15.17 24.44
N SER A 301 -8.25 15.57 23.19
CA SER A 301 -9.42 16.41 22.93
C SER A 301 -10.73 15.67 23.23
N PRO A 302 -11.79 16.36 23.68
CA PRO A 302 -13.05 15.72 23.97
C PRO A 302 -13.61 14.97 22.76
N PRO A 303 -13.98 13.68 22.91
CA PRO A 303 -14.57 12.93 21.81
C PRO A 303 -16.01 13.42 21.55
N GLN A 304 -16.43 13.34 20.27
CA GLN A 304 -17.83 13.63 19.94
C GLN A 304 -18.78 12.59 20.58
N LYS A 305 -20.04 12.96 20.76
CA LYS A 305 -21.06 12.06 21.32
C LYS A 305 -21.15 10.75 20.52
N GLY A 306 -21.02 9.62 21.23
CA GLY A 306 -21.03 8.29 20.61
C GLY A 306 -19.64 7.74 20.26
N SER A 307 -18.57 8.54 20.33
CA SER A 307 -17.19 8.08 20.19
C SER A 307 -16.53 7.83 21.56
N GLN A 308 -15.71 6.81 21.67
CA GLN A 308 -14.98 6.51 22.91
C GLN A 308 -13.73 7.39 23.09
N SER A 309 -13.05 7.71 21.99
CA SER A 309 -11.81 8.49 21.98
C SER A 309 -11.58 9.15 20.62
N VAL A 310 -10.70 10.15 20.58
CA VAL A 310 -10.18 10.71 19.35
C VAL A 310 -8.98 9.87 18.91
N ILE A 311 -9.01 9.38 17.68
CA ILE A 311 -7.97 8.53 17.08
C ILE A 311 -7.21 9.36 16.05
N VAL A 312 -5.89 9.37 16.12
CA VAL A 312 -5.02 9.98 15.12
C VAL A 312 -4.72 8.95 14.01
N PRO A 313 -4.62 9.37 12.73
CA PRO A 313 -4.21 8.48 11.66
C PRO A 313 -2.94 7.68 12.01
N GLY A 314 -2.97 6.37 11.71
CA GLY A 314 -1.90 5.44 12.06
C GLY A 314 -2.07 4.71 13.41
N ASP A 315 -2.78 5.28 14.39
CA ASP A 315 -2.91 4.68 15.73
C ASP A 315 -3.59 3.30 15.69
N ARG A 316 -4.69 3.16 14.94
CA ARG A 316 -5.41 1.88 14.82
C ARG A 316 -4.55 0.78 14.18
N ALA A 317 -3.85 1.09 13.11
CA ALA A 317 -2.97 0.14 12.43
C ALA A 317 -1.82 -0.32 13.34
N ARG A 318 -1.26 0.61 14.12
CA ARG A 318 -0.20 0.32 15.11
C ARG A 318 -0.72 -0.55 16.25
N GLN A 319 -1.86 -0.21 16.83
CA GLN A 319 -2.47 -1.03 17.89
C GLN A 319 -2.74 -2.45 17.41
N MET A 320 -3.28 -2.61 16.20
CA MET A 320 -3.52 -3.92 15.62
C MET A 320 -2.22 -4.69 15.37
N ARG A 321 -1.16 -4.02 14.91
CA ARG A 321 0.16 -4.62 14.75
C ARG A 321 0.72 -5.13 16.08
N GLU A 322 0.67 -4.33 17.14
CA GLU A 322 1.13 -4.71 18.46
C GLU A 322 0.33 -5.91 19.05
N GLU A 323 -0.98 -5.92 18.83
CA GLU A 323 -1.84 -7.03 19.21
C GLU A 323 -1.44 -8.31 18.45
N ARG A 324 -1.33 -8.24 17.11
CA ARG A 324 -1.02 -9.41 16.27
C ARG A 324 0.40 -9.93 16.42
N LEU A 325 1.35 -9.10 16.79
CA LEU A 325 2.69 -9.56 17.19
C LEU A 325 2.66 -10.41 18.46
N ARG A 326 1.70 -10.19 19.36
CA ARG A 326 1.55 -10.96 20.61
C ARG A 326 0.64 -12.18 20.45
N SER A 327 -0.45 -12.03 19.72
CA SER A 327 -1.52 -13.04 19.63
C SER A 327 -1.51 -13.84 18.32
N GLY A 328 -0.66 -13.47 17.36
CA GLY A 328 -0.65 -14.01 16.01
C GLY A 328 -1.60 -13.28 15.05
N ILE A 329 -1.44 -13.57 13.77
CA ILE A 329 -2.18 -12.99 12.66
C ILE A 329 -3.36 -13.90 12.31
N PRO A 330 -4.61 -13.45 12.45
CA PRO A 330 -5.77 -14.20 12.01
C PRO A 330 -5.93 -14.12 10.49
N LEU A 331 -5.90 -15.26 9.80
CA LEU A 331 -6.05 -15.37 8.36
C LEU A 331 -7.16 -16.37 8.01
N PRO A 332 -7.85 -16.24 6.86
CA PRO A 332 -8.65 -17.32 6.31
C PRO A 332 -7.77 -18.55 6.09
N LYS A 333 -8.24 -19.71 6.54
CA LYS A 333 -7.49 -20.99 6.43
C LYS A 333 -7.11 -21.31 4.99
N GLU A 334 -7.96 -20.97 4.05
CA GLU A 334 -7.71 -21.15 2.61
C GLU A 334 -6.52 -20.34 2.09
N VAL A 335 -6.31 -19.11 2.61
CA VAL A 335 -5.16 -18.25 2.25
C VAL A 335 -3.87 -18.88 2.72
N TRP A 336 -3.84 -19.37 3.98
CA TRP A 336 -2.67 -20.06 4.53
C TRP A 336 -2.35 -21.34 3.75
N LEU A 337 -3.36 -22.20 3.54
CA LEU A 337 -3.17 -23.46 2.80
C LEU A 337 -2.75 -23.23 1.34
N ALA A 338 -3.18 -22.14 0.71
CA ALA A 338 -2.71 -21.79 -0.63
C ALA A 338 -1.22 -21.42 -0.63
N ALA A 339 -0.76 -20.68 0.38
CA ALA A 339 0.66 -20.34 0.54
C ALA A 339 1.53 -21.57 0.84
N GLU A 340 1.07 -22.47 1.72
CA GLU A 340 1.76 -23.73 2.04
C GLU A 340 1.90 -24.62 0.80
N ARG A 341 0.85 -24.76 0.00
CA ARG A 341 0.92 -25.54 -1.27
C ARG A 341 1.96 -24.99 -2.23
N LEU A 342 2.07 -23.67 -2.36
CA LEU A 342 3.09 -23.04 -3.20
C LEU A 342 4.52 -23.33 -2.72
N LYS A 343 4.71 -23.52 -1.43
CA LYS A 343 5.99 -23.94 -0.85
C LYS A 343 6.34 -25.37 -1.26
N ASP A 344 5.36 -26.25 -1.47
CA ASP A 344 5.58 -27.65 -1.82
C ASP A 344 5.60 -27.92 -3.34
N GLU A 345 5.07 -27.01 -4.15
CA GLU A 345 5.12 -27.08 -5.61
C GLU A 345 6.56 -26.86 -6.11
N SER A 346 7.14 -27.91 -6.74
CA SER A 346 8.48 -27.92 -7.37
C SER A 346 8.50 -27.19 -8.71
#